data_e66095e26c7fcca30dad08cb55032fb5
#
_entry.id   e66095e26c7fcca30dad08cb55032fb5
#
_cell.length_a   1.000
_cell.length_b   1.000
_cell.length_c   1.000
_cell.angle_alpha   90.00
_cell.angle_beta   90.00
_cell.angle_gamma   90.00
#
_symmetry.space_group_name_H-M   'P 1'
#
loop_
_entity.id
_entity.type
_entity.pdbx_description
1 polymer ?
#
loop_
_entity_poly.entity_id
_entity_poly.type
_entity_poly.pdbx_seq_one_letter_code
_entity_poly.pdbx_strand_id
1 'polypeptide(L)'
;MKPHCLLAHSIVLMLAGLLFVGAGTAAFGAAGPKAISPSIGAWLEDASAGEKIAIWVFFRDKGAYPQRDMEARILRAASSYDPRAVERRLRARPDRPFDKSDLPLYRPYLEALKAEGVEFRTFSKWLNAASIVADRAQTGRIADLPFVASLRRVSGRAGSPEPESLDAPTKEVGTLYLYGKSWRQLQQIQVLDLHNEGYTGTGVRVAIFDTGFWLAHETFSGLNLIAEHDFINNDSITANQPGDPAGQHDHGTMCLSLLAGQSPGKLMGAAFGAEYILAKTEDIADERPVEEDWWIAAAEWADSLGAQVISSSLCYSDWYTYADMDGQTAPITNAADRAALNGIVVVNAAGNSGAAPWRYIAAPADGDSVITLGSVDSLGVRSSFSSQGPTYDGRTKPTVMAMGQANYIADPSGASAYRRGSGTSFATPLAAGAIALLLEKHPGWLPGNVIEAITATGTRASNPDSLYGWGILQAYDASEYAPSGIASRDIRPSGLMVYPNPCLSSFSINLSATRGRGPLKIYDVSGRLLSELDLAPEGPTQVDLNAALPGVAPGIIFLEIPGSRGAKVLILR
;
A
#
# COMPACT_ATOMS: atom_id res chain seq x y z
N MET A 1 -16.82 14.59 -22.96
CA MET A 1 -15.39 14.91 -22.81
C MET A 1 -15.12 14.93 -21.31
N LYS A 2 -14.35 13.99 -20.81
CA LYS A 2 -14.19 13.77 -19.36
C LYS A 2 -13.17 14.77 -18.77
N PRO A 3 -13.44 15.40 -17.61
CA PRO A 3 -12.55 16.39 -16.98
C PRO A 3 -11.23 15.79 -16.43
N HIS A 4 -11.05 14.49 -16.45
CA HIS A 4 -9.92 13.80 -15.82
C HIS A 4 -8.56 13.98 -16.51
N CYS A 5 -8.52 14.35 -17.78
CA CYS A 5 -7.25 14.46 -18.51
C CYS A 5 -6.46 15.75 -18.18
N LEU A 6 -7.15 16.82 -17.79
CA LEU A 6 -6.50 18.11 -17.48
C LEU A 6 -5.79 18.12 -16.12
N LEU A 7 -6.33 17.42 -15.12
CA LEU A 7 -5.71 17.35 -13.80
C LEU A 7 -4.37 16.57 -13.82
N ALA A 8 -4.31 15.47 -14.56
CA ALA A 8 -3.10 14.65 -14.67
C ALA A 8 -1.91 15.44 -15.29
N HIS A 9 -2.18 16.24 -16.31
CA HIS A 9 -1.14 17.08 -16.94
C HIS A 9 -0.63 18.20 -16.02
N SER A 10 -1.53 18.77 -15.21
CA SER A 10 -1.18 19.84 -14.26
C SER A 10 -0.28 19.34 -13.12
N ILE A 11 -0.51 18.13 -12.64
CA ILE A 11 0.27 17.50 -11.56
C ILE A 11 1.70 17.14 -12.05
N VAL A 12 1.84 16.67 -13.28
CA VAL A 12 3.16 16.36 -13.88
C VAL A 12 4.04 17.61 -13.99
N LEU A 13 3.44 18.75 -14.29
CA LEU A 13 4.18 20.03 -14.37
C LEU A 13 4.62 20.53 -12.99
N MET A 14 3.85 20.25 -11.91
CA MET A 14 4.30 20.52 -10.53
C MET A 14 5.53 19.69 -10.14
N LEU A 15 5.62 18.43 -10.57
CA LEU A 15 6.75 17.55 -10.29
C LEU A 15 8.05 18.00 -10.98
N ALA A 16 7.96 18.60 -12.17
CA ALA A 16 9.13 19.13 -12.89
C ALA A 16 9.87 20.25 -12.14
N GLY A 17 9.18 20.94 -11.24
CA GLY A 17 9.77 22.04 -10.46
C GLY A 17 10.42 21.64 -9.14
N LEU A 18 10.19 20.42 -8.64
CA LEU A 18 10.73 19.94 -7.36
C LEU A 18 12.10 19.24 -7.48
N LEU A 19 12.55 18.92 -8.70
CA LEU A 19 13.79 18.17 -8.94
C LEU A 19 15.08 19.04 -8.96
N PHE A 20 15.00 20.34 -8.67
CA PHE A 20 16.10 21.27 -8.92
C PHE A 20 16.95 21.68 -7.70
N VAL A 21 16.88 21.01 -6.53
CA VAL A 21 17.77 21.35 -5.40
C VAL A 21 18.42 20.09 -4.82
N GLY A 22 19.70 19.97 -5.01
CA GLY A 22 20.58 19.09 -4.24
C GLY A 22 21.45 18.15 -5.06
N ALA A 23 22.50 18.67 -5.68
CA ALA A 23 23.63 17.87 -6.15
C ALA A 23 24.47 17.41 -4.95
N GLY A 24 24.09 16.30 -4.35
CA GLY A 24 24.95 15.49 -3.51
C GLY A 24 25.45 14.32 -4.35
N THR A 25 26.65 14.38 -4.89
CA THR A 25 27.33 13.28 -5.56
C THR A 25 27.69 12.22 -4.53
N ALA A 26 26.81 11.23 -4.33
CA ALA A 26 27.25 9.97 -3.76
C ALA A 26 28.00 9.19 -4.86
N ALA A 27 29.30 9.18 -4.78
CA ALA A 27 30.14 8.29 -5.58
C ALA A 27 29.74 6.85 -5.27
N PHE A 28 29.19 6.14 -6.24
CA PHE A 28 29.01 4.69 -6.14
C PHE A 28 30.36 4.05 -6.10
N GLY A 29 30.74 3.57 -4.91
CA GLY A 29 31.94 2.81 -4.66
C GLY A 29 32.03 1.56 -5.54
N ALA A 30 33.24 1.05 -5.72
CA ALA A 30 33.61 -0.11 -6.50
C ALA A 30 32.64 -1.29 -6.25
N ALA A 31 32.30 -2.01 -7.32
CA ALA A 31 31.43 -3.17 -7.31
C ALA A 31 31.84 -4.15 -6.20
N GLY A 32 31.06 -4.23 -5.12
CA GLY A 32 31.19 -5.28 -4.13
C GLY A 32 30.91 -6.67 -4.75
N PRO A 33 31.32 -7.76 -4.11
CA PRO A 33 31.09 -9.10 -4.61
C PRO A 33 29.59 -9.33 -4.88
N LYS A 34 29.30 -10.02 -5.98
CA LYS A 34 27.91 -10.39 -6.36
C LYS A 34 27.33 -11.28 -5.27
N ALA A 35 26.20 -10.87 -4.69
CA ALA A 35 25.56 -11.64 -3.64
C ALA A 35 24.68 -12.75 -4.25
N ILE A 36 25.18 -13.97 -4.26
CA ILE A 36 24.37 -15.16 -4.50
C ILE A 36 23.83 -15.61 -3.15
N SER A 37 22.50 -15.78 -3.01
CA SER A 37 21.94 -16.25 -1.74
C SER A 37 22.50 -17.63 -1.38
N PRO A 38 22.69 -17.95 -0.08
CA PRO A 38 23.22 -19.25 0.34
C PRO A 38 22.42 -20.43 -0.22
N SER A 39 21.09 -20.27 -0.35
CA SER A 39 20.21 -21.30 -0.91
C SER A 39 20.44 -21.56 -2.41
N ILE A 40 20.81 -20.54 -3.17
CA ILE A 40 21.25 -20.74 -4.58
C ILE A 40 22.63 -21.34 -4.62
N GLY A 41 23.55 -20.92 -3.75
CA GLY A 41 24.90 -21.51 -3.67
C GLY A 41 24.83 -23.00 -3.43
N ALA A 42 24.11 -23.46 -2.42
CA ALA A 42 23.91 -24.88 -2.13
C ALA A 42 23.25 -25.62 -3.30
N TRP A 43 22.22 -25.05 -3.91
CA TRP A 43 21.57 -25.66 -5.07
C TRP A 43 22.53 -25.77 -6.28
N LEU A 44 23.37 -24.76 -6.52
CA LEU A 44 24.38 -24.82 -7.59
C LEU A 44 25.42 -25.94 -7.38
N GLU A 45 25.67 -26.34 -6.15
CA GLU A 45 26.56 -27.48 -5.84
C GLU A 45 25.90 -28.83 -6.14
N ASP A 46 24.64 -29.02 -5.81
CA ASP A 46 23.94 -30.31 -5.78
C ASP A 46 22.98 -30.56 -6.96
N ALA A 47 22.59 -29.51 -7.72
CA ALA A 47 21.57 -29.61 -8.77
C ALA A 47 21.92 -30.59 -9.88
N SER A 48 20.98 -31.45 -10.24
CA SER A 48 21.04 -32.37 -11.35
C SER A 48 21.06 -31.67 -12.71
N ALA A 49 21.57 -32.33 -13.74
CA ALA A 49 21.55 -31.77 -15.09
C ALA A 49 20.10 -31.57 -15.59
N GLY A 50 19.78 -30.35 -15.97
CA GLY A 50 18.43 -29.96 -16.45
C GLY A 50 17.42 -29.62 -15.36
N GLU A 51 17.77 -29.75 -14.08
CA GLU A 51 16.93 -29.23 -12.98
C GLU A 51 16.82 -27.70 -13.07
N LYS A 52 15.60 -27.21 -12.96
CA LYS A 52 15.30 -25.77 -13.04
C LYS A 52 14.79 -25.27 -11.71
N ILE A 53 15.15 -24.01 -11.39
CA ILE A 53 14.59 -23.30 -10.23
C ILE A 53 14.07 -21.92 -10.66
N ALA A 54 13.17 -21.39 -9.86
CA ALA A 54 12.76 -20.00 -9.96
C ALA A 54 13.72 -19.11 -9.15
N ILE A 55 14.16 -18.02 -9.75
CA ILE A 55 15.06 -17.05 -9.13
C ILE A 55 14.67 -15.62 -9.45
N TRP A 56 14.83 -14.74 -8.48
CA TRP A 56 14.86 -13.30 -8.68
C TRP A 56 16.25 -12.85 -9.10
N VAL A 57 16.35 -12.17 -10.23
CA VAL A 57 17.57 -11.52 -10.74
C VAL A 57 17.47 -10.04 -10.48
N PHE A 58 18.18 -9.53 -9.48
CA PHE A 58 18.22 -8.10 -9.12
C PHE A 58 19.26 -7.39 -9.98
N PHE A 59 18.88 -6.24 -10.55
CA PHE A 59 19.78 -5.43 -11.37
C PHE A 59 20.45 -4.34 -10.53
N ARG A 60 21.69 -3.98 -10.89
CA ARG A 60 22.48 -2.94 -10.20
C ARG A 60 21.88 -1.55 -10.34
N ASP A 61 21.26 -1.29 -11.49
CA ASP A 61 20.72 0.03 -11.84
C ASP A 61 19.55 -0.09 -12.82
N LYS A 62 19.00 1.03 -13.22
CA LYS A 62 17.92 1.17 -14.22
C LYS A 62 18.47 1.40 -15.64
N GLY A 63 19.75 1.08 -15.90
CA GLY A 63 20.43 1.34 -17.15
C GLY A 63 21.15 2.69 -17.19
N ALA A 64 22.09 2.80 -18.15
CA ALA A 64 22.91 3.99 -18.32
C ALA A 64 22.15 5.09 -19.09
N TYR A 65 21.34 5.87 -18.40
CA TYR A 65 20.71 7.06 -18.97
C TYR A 65 21.43 8.33 -18.50
N PRO A 66 21.62 9.34 -19.37
CA PRO A 66 22.01 10.67 -18.91
C PRO A 66 21.05 11.21 -17.87
N GLN A 67 21.54 11.99 -16.90
CA GLN A 67 20.72 12.49 -15.78
C GLN A 67 19.44 13.19 -16.25
N ARG A 68 19.54 14.04 -17.27
CA ARG A 68 18.39 14.76 -17.84
C ARG A 68 17.31 13.80 -18.41
N ASP A 69 17.73 12.72 -19.06
CA ASP A 69 16.81 11.73 -19.63
C ASP A 69 16.13 10.90 -18.52
N MET A 70 16.86 10.64 -17.43
CA MET A 70 16.34 9.94 -16.26
C MET A 70 15.19 10.72 -15.60
N GLU A 71 15.37 12.03 -15.39
CA GLU A 71 14.36 12.91 -14.84
C GLU A 71 13.10 12.97 -15.72
N ALA A 72 13.28 13.14 -17.02
CA ALA A 72 12.16 13.15 -17.98
C ALA A 72 11.37 11.81 -17.98
N ARG A 73 12.06 10.69 -17.80
CA ARG A 73 11.44 9.36 -17.71
C ARG A 73 10.63 9.20 -16.41
N ILE A 74 11.16 9.67 -15.28
CA ILE A 74 10.46 9.65 -13.98
C ILE A 74 9.17 10.48 -14.09
N LEU A 75 9.23 11.68 -14.66
CA LEU A 75 8.05 12.52 -14.86
C LEU A 75 7.02 11.87 -15.78
N ARG A 76 7.46 11.21 -16.84
CA ARG A 76 6.56 10.46 -17.73
C ARG A 76 5.93 9.25 -17.02
N ALA A 77 6.68 8.53 -16.19
CA ALA A 77 6.11 7.47 -15.38
C ALA A 77 5.05 8.01 -14.41
N ALA A 78 5.34 9.13 -13.72
CA ALA A 78 4.37 9.78 -12.83
C ALA A 78 3.06 10.16 -13.52
N SER A 79 3.09 10.56 -14.80
CA SER A 79 1.88 10.95 -15.54
C SER A 79 0.90 9.79 -15.85
N SER A 80 1.32 8.56 -15.67
CA SER A 80 0.45 7.37 -15.86
C SER A 80 -0.29 6.95 -14.58
N TYR A 81 0.00 7.58 -13.44
CA TYR A 81 -0.63 7.27 -12.16
C TYR A 81 -1.95 8.02 -11.98
N ASP A 82 -2.88 7.39 -11.26
CA ASP A 82 -4.10 8.05 -10.79
C ASP A 82 -3.72 9.32 -9.97
N PRO A 83 -4.44 10.44 -10.12
CA PRO A 83 -4.18 11.66 -9.35
C PRO A 83 -4.13 11.44 -7.84
N ARG A 84 -4.93 10.53 -7.29
CA ARG A 84 -4.90 10.17 -5.86
C ARG A 84 -3.58 9.50 -5.45
N ALA A 85 -3.00 8.67 -6.33
CA ALA A 85 -1.68 8.09 -6.10
C ALA A 85 -0.61 9.16 -6.02
N VAL A 86 -0.65 10.13 -6.93
CA VAL A 86 0.28 11.26 -6.94
C VAL A 86 0.13 12.09 -5.67
N GLU A 87 -1.11 12.42 -5.27
CA GLU A 87 -1.37 13.21 -4.06
C GLU A 87 -0.92 12.46 -2.78
N ARG A 88 -1.23 11.18 -2.65
CA ARG A 88 -0.77 10.34 -1.54
C ARG A 88 0.75 10.32 -1.45
N ARG A 89 1.43 10.09 -2.57
CA ARG A 89 2.90 10.06 -2.63
C ARG A 89 3.54 11.42 -2.33
N LEU A 90 2.93 12.53 -2.77
CA LEU A 90 3.37 13.88 -2.41
C LEU A 90 3.27 14.13 -0.90
N ARG A 91 2.26 13.62 -0.23
CA ARG A 91 2.15 13.68 1.23
C ARG A 91 3.21 12.82 1.92
N ALA A 92 3.40 11.60 1.46
CA ALA A 92 4.35 10.66 2.07
C ALA A 92 5.82 11.06 1.80
N ARG A 93 6.12 11.57 0.62
CA ARG A 93 7.47 11.88 0.12
C ARG A 93 7.50 13.21 -0.63
N PRO A 94 7.31 14.36 0.06
CA PRO A 94 7.13 15.66 -0.58
C PRO A 94 8.29 16.06 -1.48
N ASP A 95 9.53 15.72 -1.10
CA ASP A 95 10.74 16.08 -1.87
C ASP A 95 10.97 15.16 -3.08
N ARG A 96 10.47 13.91 -3.04
CA ARG A 96 10.69 12.93 -4.10
C ARG A 96 9.54 11.91 -4.16
N PRO A 97 8.34 12.32 -4.61
CA PRO A 97 7.18 11.43 -4.70
C PRO A 97 7.37 10.28 -5.70
N PHE A 98 8.18 10.53 -6.74
CA PHE A 98 8.60 9.53 -7.73
C PHE A 98 10.11 9.49 -7.85
N ASP A 99 10.67 8.31 -8.07
CA ASP A 99 12.11 8.12 -8.21
C ASP A 99 12.44 7.02 -9.23
N LYS A 100 13.70 6.61 -9.28
CA LYS A 100 14.17 5.58 -10.22
C LYS A 100 13.42 4.25 -10.08
N SER A 101 12.91 3.91 -8.89
CA SER A 101 12.16 2.67 -8.69
C SER A 101 10.81 2.64 -9.42
N ASP A 102 10.29 3.82 -9.83
CA ASP A 102 9.06 3.90 -10.60
C ASP A 102 9.26 3.67 -12.11
N LEU A 103 10.52 3.62 -12.55
CA LEU A 103 10.86 3.34 -13.94
C LEU A 103 10.75 1.84 -14.24
N PRO A 104 10.31 1.47 -15.45
CA PRO A 104 10.37 0.09 -15.89
C PRO A 104 11.80 -0.44 -15.87
N LEU A 105 11.95 -1.75 -15.91
CA LEU A 105 13.25 -2.39 -16.04
C LEU A 105 13.93 -1.99 -17.35
N TYR A 106 15.26 -1.93 -17.33
CA TYR A 106 16.06 -1.56 -18.51
C TYR A 106 15.98 -2.67 -19.56
N ARG A 107 15.33 -2.37 -20.68
CA ARG A 107 15.05 -3.34 -21.73
C ARG A 107 16.27 -4.14 -22.21
N PRO A 108 17.48 -3.55 -22.41
CA PRO A 108 18.65 -4.31 -22.79
C PRO A 108 19.07 -5.40 -21.78
N TYR A 109 18.79 -5.21 -20.47
CA TYR A 109 19.06 -6.25 -19.47
C TYR A 109 18.09 -7.42 -19.63
N LEU A 110 16.81 -7.14 -19.89
CA LEU A 110 15.83 -8.18 -20.17
C LEU A 110 16.14 -8.94 -21.47
N GLU A 111 16.61 -8.25 -22.50
CA GLU A 111 17.03 -8.86 -23.75
C GLU A 111 18.27 -9.76 -23.55
N ALA A 112 19.22 -9.35 -22.72
CA ALA A 112 20.38 -10.17 -22.36
C ALA A 112 19.99 -11.43 -21.58
N LEU A 113 19.05 -11.31 -20.60
CA LEU A 113 18.53 -12.49 -19.91
C LEU A 113 17.77 -13.42 -20.87
N LYS A 114 16.98 -12.87 -21.79
CA LYS A 114 16.26 -13.67 -22.79
C LYS A 114 17.22 -14.44 -23.71
N ALA A 115 18.36 -13.85 -24.05
CA ALA A 115 19.40 -14.51 -24.85
C ALA A 115 20.03 -15.72 -24.14
N GLU A 116 19.97 -15.79 -22.81
CA GLU A 116 20.35 -16.97 -22.03
C GLU A 116 19.33 -18.12 -22.11
N GLY A 117 18.18 -17.90 -22.77
CA GLY A 117 17.16 -18.92 -22.96
C GLY A 117 16.29 -19.18 -21.73
N VAL A 118 16.19 -18.22 -20.82
CA VAL A 118 15.36 -18.32 -19.61
C VAL A 118 13.89 -18.01 -19.89
N GLU A 119 13.02 -18.54 -19.05
CA GLU A 119 11.61 -18.23 -19.03
C GLU A 119 11.35 -17.13 -18.00
N PHE A 120 10.72 -16.01 -18.42
CA PHE A 120 10.31 -14.95 -17.51
C PHE A 120 9.00 -15.31 -16.83
N ARG A 121 8.89 -15.02 -15.54
CA ARG A 121 7.69 -15.16 -14.72
C ARG A 121 7.04 -13.80 -14.51
N THR A 122 7.76 -12.85 -13.91
CA THR A 122 7.28 -11.49 -13.69
C THR A 122 8.42 -10.48 -13.60
N PHE A 123 8.04 -9.21 -13.49
CA PHE A 123 8.95 -8.06 -13.39
C PHE A 123 8.51 -7.15 -12.25
N SER A 124 9.45 -6.68 -11.44
CA SER A 124 9.18 -5.64 -10.46
C SER A 124 10.04 -4.40 -10.73
N LYS A 125 9.37 -3.29 -10.97
CA LYS A 125 10.06 -1.99 -11.07
C LYS A 125 10.57 -1.54 -9.71
N TRP A 126 9.85 -1.81 -8.62
CA TRP A 126 10.25 -1.43 -7.27
C TRP A 126 11.51 -2.16 -6.81
N LEU A 127 11.54 -3.46 -7.00
CA LEU A 127 12.70 -4.29 -6.65
C LEU A 127 13.85 -4.15 -7.65
N ASN A 128 13.60 -3.55 -8.81
CA ASN A 128 14.54 -3.52 -9.94
C ASN A 128 15.03 -4.92 -10.33
N ALA A 129 14.11 -5.84 -10.48
CA ALA A 129 14.40 -7.27 -10.63
C ALA A 129 13.44 -7.96 -11.60
N ALA A 130 13.90 -9.05 -12.19
CA ALA A 130 13.10 -9.99 -12.98
C ALA A 130 13.05 -11.35 -12.29
N SER A 131 11.86 -11.93 -12.17
CA SER A 131 11.69 -13.33 -11.75
C SER A 131 11.73 -14.23 -12.98
N ILE A 132 12.56 -15.26 -12.95
CA ILE A 132 12.81 -16.17 -14.08
C ILE A 132 12.89 -17.62 -13.60
N VAL A 133 12.70 -18.56 -14.54
CA VAL A 133 13.03 -19.96 -14.37
C VAL A 133 14.32 -20.27 -15.12
N ALA A 134 15.33 -20.81 -14.44
CA ALA A 134 16.64 -21.09 -14.99
C ALA A 134 17.19 -22.43 -14.49
N ASP A 135 17.96 -23.11 -15.35
CA ASP A 135 18.77 -24.26 -14.94
C ASP A 135 20.12 -23.82 -14.33
N ARG A 136 20.91 -24.82 -13.85
CA ARG A 136 22.20 -24.59 -13.22
C ARG A 136 23.18 -23.82 -14.13
N ALA A 137 23.27 -24.17 -15.41
CA ALA A 137 24.19 -23.55 -16.35
C ALA A 137 23.78 -22.10 -16.68
N GLN A 138 22.48 -21.88 -16.89
CA GLN A 138 21.89 -20.57 -17.10
C GLN A 138 22.11 -19.67 -15.88
N THR A 139 21.84 -20.17 -14.67
CA THR A 139 22.03 -19.43 -13.41
C THR A 139 23.47 -18.98 -13.24
N GLY A 140 24.43 -19.84 -13.55
CA GLY A 140 25.86 -19.48 -13.52
C GLY A 140 26.22 -18.36 -14.49
N ARG A 141 25.81 -18.47 -15.76
CA ARG A 141 26.07 -17.42 -16.76
C ARG A 141 25.37 -16.09 -16.40
N ILE A 142 24.14 -16.14 -15.90
CA ILE A 142 23.40 -14.96 -15.45
C ILE A 142 24.11 -14.28 -14.28
N ALA A 143 24.61 -15.07 -13.31
CA ALA A 143 25.40 -14.53 -12.20
C ALA A 143 26.63 -13.75 -12.70
N ASP A 144 27.19 -14.09 -13.85
CA ASP A 144 28.37 -13.42 -14.42
C ASP A 144 28.06 -12.14 -15.21
N LEU A 145 26.79 -11.87 -15.52
CA LEU A 145 26.41 -10.67 -16.24
C LEU A 145 26.76 -9.40 -15.43
N PRO A 146 27.38 -8.38 -16.04
CA PRO A 146 27.91 -7.22 -15.31
C PRO A 146 26.85 -6.38 -14.63
N PHE A 147 25.63 -6.39 -15.12
CA PHE A 147 24.50 -5.63 -14.60
C PHE A 147 23.70 -6.35 -13.50
N VAL A 148 24.01 -7.62 -13.22
CA VAL A 148 23.35 -8.37 -12.14
C VAL A 148 24.00 -8.01 -10.82
N ALA A 149 23.18 -7.58 -9.86
CA ALA A 149 23.57 -7.24 -8.50
C ALA A 149 23.57 -8.47 -7.59
N SER A 150 22.47 -9.23 -7.61
CA SER A 150 22.29 -10.43 -6.79
C SER A 150 21.29 -11.39 -7.42
N LEU A 151 21.35 -12.64 -6.97
CA LEU A 151 20.38 -13.69 -7.26
C LEU A 151 19.79 -14.17 -5.94
N ARG A 152 18.45 -14.32 -5.89
CA ARG A 152 17.73 -14.93 -4.76
C ARG A 152 16.83 -16.04 -5.25
N ARG A 153 16.82 -17.16 -4.55
CA ARG A 153 15.96 -18.29 -4.89
C ARG A 153 14.51 -17.97 -4.56
N VAL A 154 13.62 -18.43 -5.44
CA VAL A 154 12.19 -18.55 -5.20
C VAL A 154 11.91 -20.05 -5.10
N SER A 155 11.69 -20.60 -3.88
CA SER A 155 11.56 -22.06 -3.70
C SER A 155 10.30 -22.41 -2.92
N GLY A 156 9.67 -23.54 -3.16
CA GLY A 156 8.39 -23.93 -2.64
C GLY A 156 8.22 -25.31 -2.05
N ARG A 157 7.24 -25.48 -1.18
CA ARG A 157 6.30 -26.61 -1.04
C ARG A 157 5.26 -26.44 0.08
N ALA A 158 4.01 -26.74 -0.27
CA ALA A 158 2.77 -27.23 0.37
C ALA A 158 2.28 -26.72 1.73
N GLY A 159 1.06 -26.15 1.72
CA GLY A 159 0.31 -25.56 2.83
C GLY A 159 -0.61 -26.50 3.62
N SER A 160 -1.31 -25.97 4.63
CA SER A 160 -2.19 -26.66 5.59
C SER A 160 -3.58 -26.03 5.69
N PRO A 161 -4.64 -26.83 5.94
CA PRO A 161 -6.04 -26.38 5.95
C PRO A 161 -6.49 -25.75 7.28
N GLU A 162 -7.58 -24.95 7.20
CA GLU A 162 -8.19 -24.20 8.31
C GLU A 162 -9.18 -25.04 9.18
N PRO A 163 -9.35 -24.75 10.49
CA PRO A 163 -10.30 -25.43 11.37
C PRO A 163 -11.66 -24.72 11.51
N GLU A 164 -12.74 -25.48 11.63
CA GLU A 164 -14.12 -25.02 11.86
C GLU A 164 -14.47 -24.85 13.35
N SER A 165 -15.40 -23.93 13.71
CA SER A 165 -15.87 -23.75 15.10
C SER A 165 -17.33 -23.29 15.26
N LEU A 166 -17.88 -23.47 16.49
CA LEU A 166 -19.30 -23.48 16.89
C LEU A 166 -19.84 -22.13 17.44
N ASP A 167 -21.17 -21.97 17.46
CA ASP A 167 -21.98 -20.77 17.67
C ASP A 167 -22.21 -20.30 19.12
N ALA A 168 -22.32 -18.93 19.31
CA ALA A 168 -22.98 -18.31 20.46
C ALA A 168 -23.78 -17.05 20.01
N PRO A 169 -24.99 -16.79 20.56
CA PRO A 169 -25.86 -15.68 20.11
C PRO A 169 -25.62 -14.38 20.87
N THR A 170 -25.86 -13.22 20.21
CA THR A 170 -25.72 -11.87 20.78
C THR A 170 -26.88 -10.93 20.44
N LYS A 171 -27.14 -9.96 21.34
CA LYS A 171 -28.24 -9.00 21.31
C LYS A 171 -27.74 -7.60 20.91
N GLU A 172 -28.42 -6.92 19.97
CA GLU A 172 -28.11 -5.57 19.52
C GLU A 172 -28.79 -4.51 20.40
N VAL A 173 -28.10 -3.42 20.74
CA VAL A 173 -28.67 -2.23 21.39
C VAL A 173 -28.01 -0.97 20.80
N GLY A 174 -28.82 -0.06 20.24
CA GLY A 174 -28.47 1.33 19.98
C GLY A 174 -27.44 1.61 18.88
N THR A 175 -27.60 1.03 17.69
CA THR A 175 -26.72 1.28 16.54
C THR A 175 -27.46 1.89 15.36
N LEU A 176 -26.74 2.72 14.55
CA LEU A 176 -27.28 3.40 13.35
C LEU A 176 -27.61 2.39 12.23
N TYR A 177 -26.90 1.27 12.16
CA TYR A 177 -27.04 0.23 11.15
C TYR A 177 -27.46 -1.10 11.75
N LEU A 178 -28.08 -1.96 10.93
CA LEU A 178 -28.49 -3.31 11.32
C LEU A 178 -27.35 -4.31 10.97
N TYR A 179 -26.49 -4.61 11.91
CA TYR A 179 -25.29 -5.43 11.69
C TYR A 179 -25.57 -6.95 11.63
N GLY A 180 -26.71 -7.39 12.12
CA GLY A 180 -27.00 -8.83 12.22
C GLY A 180 -25.94 -9.58 13.02
N LYS A 181 -25.51 -10.74 12.54
CA LYS A 181 -24.52 -11.58 13.23
C LYS A 181 -23.08 -11.04 13.15
N SER A 182 -22.80 -10.02 12.30
CA SER A 182 -21.47 -9.36 12.24
C SER A 182 -21.23 -8.34 13.35
N TRP A 183 -22.24 -8.02 14.17
CA TRP A 183 -22.15 -6.99 15.21
C TRP A 183 -20.95 -7.18 16.14
N ARG A 184 -20.72 -8.39 16.67
CA ARG A 184 -19.67 -8.65 17.68
C ARG A 184 -18.26 -8.41 17.16
N GLN A 185 -17.97 -8.83 15.92
CA GLN A 185 -16.64 -8.68 15.30
C GLN A 185 -16.28 -7.22 15.05
N LEU A 186 -17.27 -6.37 14.76
CA LEU A 186 -17.09 -4.93 14.56
C LEU A 186 -17.06 -4.18 15.90
N GLN A 187 -17.91 -4.58 16.86
CA GLN A 187 -17.96 -3.99 18.19
C GLN A 187 -16.63 -4.18 18.94
N GLN A 188 -16.00 -5.36 18.82
CA GLN A 188 -14.77 -5.68 19.54
C GLN A 188 -13.62 -4.72 19.22
N ILE A 189 -13.58 -4.19 17.99
CA ILE A 189 -12.57 -3.25 17.51
C ILE A 189 -13.10 -1.81 17.40
N GLN A 190 -14.23 -1.49 18.06
CA GLN A 190 -14.85 -0.16 18.14
C GLN A 190 -15.24 0.46 16.78
N VAL A 191 -15.47 -0.34 15.75
CA VAL A 191 -15.92 0.14 14.42
C VAL A 191 -17.33 0.70 14.50
N LEU A 192 -18.19 0.15 15.37
CA LEU A 192 -19.58 0.64 15.52
C LEU A 192 -19.64 2.10 15.95
N ASP A 193 -18.69 2.56 16.78
CA ASP A 193 -18.64 3.93 17.27
C ASP A 193 -18.30 4.89 16.13
N LEU A 194 -17.36 4.51 15.25
CA LEU A 194 -17.05 5.29 14.03
C LEU A 194 -18.21 5.30 13.03
N HIS A 195 -18.89 4.17 12.85
CA HIS A 195 -20.09 4.11 12.01
C HIS A 195 -21.21 5.01 12.57
N ASN A 196 -21.37 5.10 13.90
CA ASN A 196 -22.33 6.00 14.53
C ASN A 196 -21.99 7.48 14.33
N GLU A 197 -20.72 7.82 14.13
CA GLU A 197 -20.27 9.15 13.73
C GLU A 197 -20.43 9.40 12.21
N GLY A 198 -20.80 8.38 11.43
CA GLY A 198 -21.03 8.47 9.99
C GLY A 198 -19.84 8.06 9.12
N TYR A 199 -18.73 7.61 9.70
CA TYR A 199 -17.57 7.11 8.95
C TYR A 199 -17.82 5.68 8.47
N THR A 200 -17.69 5.41 7.17
CA THR A 200 -17.96 4.12 6.53
C THR A 200 -16.86 3.68 5.56
N GLY A 201 -15.76 4.43 5.50
CA GLY A 201 -14.67 4.29 4.54
C GLY A 201 -14.84 5.14 3.28
N THR A 202 -15.83 6.05 3.26
CA THR A 202 -16.13 6.88 2.10
C THR A 202 -14.94 7.70 1.65
N GLY A 203 -14.62 7.65 0.34
CA GLY A 203 -13.49 8.36 -0.24
C GLY A 203 -12.13 7.68 -0.04
N VAL A 204 -12.06 6.58 0.71
CA VAL A 204 -10.85 5.77 0.87
C VAL A 204 -10.85 4.59 -0.10
N ARG A 205 -9.73 4.36 -0.78
CA ARG A 205 -9.56 3.26 -1.73
C ARG A 205 -8.76 2.14 -1.08
N VAL A 206 -9.40 0.96 -0.95
CA VAL A 206 -8.84 -0.25 -0.35
C VAL A 206 -8.56 -1.27 -1.46
N ALA A 207 -7.32 -1.73 -1.56
CA ALA A 207 -6.97 -2.87 -2.40
C ALA A 207 -6.99 -4.15 -1.54
N ILE A 208 -7.57 -5.22 -2.06
CA ILE A 208 -7.57 -6.53 -1.41
C ILE A 208 -6.92 -7.56 -2.32
N PHE A 209 -5.96 -8.31 -1.79
CA PHE A 209 -5.21 -9.36 -2.48
C PHE A 209 -5.55 -10.71 -1.87
N ASP A 210 -6.06 -11.62 -2.70
CA ASP A 210 -6.56 -12.90 -2.22
C ASP A 210 -6.71 -13.91 -3.38
N THR A 211 -7.38 -15.02 -3.12
CA THR A 211 -7.59 -16.14 -4.05
C THR A 211 -8.54 -15.84 -5.21
N GLY A 212 -9.31 -14.75 -5.12
CA GLY A 212 -10.34 -14.34 -6.09
C GLY A 212 -11.63 -13.91 -5.39
N PHE A 213 -12.63 -13.44 -6.17
CA PHE A 213 -13.82 -12.79 -5.61
C PHE A 213 -15.08 -13.12 -6.41
N TRP A 214 -16.10 -13.66 -5.72
CA TRP A 214 -17.41 -13.90 -6.29
C TRP A 214 -18.40 -12.79 -5.93
N LEU A 215 -18.52 -11.82 -6.81
CA LEU A 215 -19.30 -10.60 -6.57
C LEU A 215 -20.82 -10.78 -6.74
N ALA A 216 -21.29 -11.97 -7.16
CA ALA A 216 -22.72 -12.25 -7.28
C ALA A 216 -23.41 -12.52 -5.94
N HIS A 217 -22.68 -12.61 -4.81
CA HIS A 217 -23.28 -12.69 -3.50
C HIS A 217 -24.01 -11.39 -3.14
N GLU A 218 -25.22 -11.49 -2.53
CA GLU A 218 -26.10 -10.34 -2.24
C GLU A 218 -25.41 -9.21 -1.44
N THR A 219 -24.42 -9.57 -0.59
CA THR A 219 -23.72 -8.62 0.28
C THR A 219 -22.85 -7.62 -0.48
N PHE A 220 -22.57 -7.88 -1.78
CA PHE A 220 -21.78 -7.01 -2.65
C PHE A 220 -22.62 -6.19 -3.62
N SER A 221 -23.94 -6.19 -3.50
CA SER A 221 -24.84 -5.44 -4.41
C SER A 221 -24.59 -3.93 -4.42
N GLY A 222 -24.00 -3.39 -3.34
CA GLY A 222 -23.62 -1.98 -3.20
C GLY A 222 -22.11 -1.72 -3.33
N LEU A 223 -21.32 -2.71 -3.76
CA LEU A 223 -19.86 -2.59 -3.83
C LEU A 223 -19.40 -1.48 -4.79
N ASN A 224 -18.58 -0.56 -4.30
CA ASN A 224 -17.95 0.47 -5.13
C ASN A 224 -16.64 -0.07 -5.71
N LEU A 225 -16.74 -0.88 -6.76
CA LEU A 225 -15.60 -1.49 -7.45
C LEU A 225 -14.95 -0.50 -8.40
N ILE A 226 -13.65 -0.24 -8.23
CA ILE A 226 -12.86 0.64 -9.09
C ILE A 226 -12.15 -0.14 -10.20
N ALA A 227 -11.55 -1.28 -9.83
CA ALA A 227 -10.84 -2.15 -10.75
C ALA A 227 -10.70 -3.56 -10.17
N GLU A 228 -10.59 -4.54 -11.05
CA GLU A 228 -10.19 -5.90 -10.69
C GLU A 228 -9.17 -6.45 -11.70
N HIS A 229 -8.27 -7.33 -11.23
CA HIS A 229 -7.30 -8.00 -12.07
C HIS A 229 -6.92 -9.38 -11.51
N ASP A 230 -6.88 -10.36 -12.39
CA ASP A 230 -6.37 -11.72 -12.13
C ASP A 230 -4.90 -11.78 -12.57
N PHE A 231 -3.98 -11.82 -11.61
CA PHE A 231 -2.54 -11.92 -11.88
C PHE A 231 -2.09 -13.34 -12.23
N ILE A 232 -2.95 -14.34 -11.98
CA ILE A 232 -2.70 -15.75 -12.32
C ILE A 232 -2.92 -15.94 -13.82
N ASN A 233 -4.10 -15.55 -14.32
CA ASN A 233 -4.51 -15.70 -15.71
C ASN A 233 -4.20 -14.45 -16.56
N ASN A 234 -3.74 -13.36 -15.92
CA ASN A 234 -3.42 -12.06 -16.53
C ASN A 234 -4.61 -11.46 -17.29
N ASP A 235 -5.76 -11.40 -16.65
CA ASP A 235 -6.99 -10.80 -17.19
C ASP A 235 -7.74 -9.97 -16.11
N SER A 236 -9.01 -9.63 -16.34
CA SER A 236 -9.81 -8.82 -15.43
C SER A 236 -10.96 -9.60 -14.76
N ILE A 237 -10.89 -10.93 -14.69
CA ILE A 237 -11.92 -11.76 -14.10
C ILE A 237 -11.38 -12.38 -12.81
N THR A 238 -11.78 -11.87 -11.66
CA THR A 238 -11.31 -12.38 -10.36
C THR A 238 -12.18 -13.51 -9.79
N ALA A 239 -13.36 -13.76 -10.37
CA ALA A 239 -14.15 -14.94 -10.08
C ALA A 239 -13.55 -16.21 -10.71
N ASN A 240 -14.04 -17.40 -10.29
CA ASN A 240 -13.61 -18.66 -10.89
C ASN A 240 -13.84 -18.70 -12.38
N GLN A 241 -12.85 -19.19 -13.10
CA GLN A 241 -12.83 -19.35 -14.55
C GLN A 241 -12.64 -20.83 -14.92
N PRO A 242 -12.93 -21.22 -16.18
CA PRO A 242 -12.59 -22.55 -16.67
C PRO A 242 -11.08 -22.83 -16.54
N GLY A 243 -10.72 -23.84 -15.76
CA GLY A 243 -9.34 -24.20 -15.45
C GLY A 243 -8.93 -23.90 -14.01
N ASP A 244 -9.63 -23.01 -13.33
CA ASP A 244 -9.39 -22.75 -11.91
C ASP A 244 -9.83 -23.95 -11.06
N PRO A 245 -9.17 -24.19 -9.90
CA PRO A 245 -9.64 -25.14 -8.92
C PRO A 245 -11.05 -24.80 -8.40
N ALA A 246 -11.81 -25.81 -8.01
CA ALA A 246 -13.09 -25.59 -7.34
C ALA A 246 -12.89 -24.80 -6.04
N GLY A 247 -13.64 -23.72 -5.84
CA GLY A 247 -13.51 -22.85 -4.67
C GLY A 247 -12.37 -21.83 -4.75
N GLN A 248 -11.75 -21.66 -5.90
CA GLN A 248 -10.64 -20.69 -6.09
C GLN A 248 -10.96 -19.29 -5.57
N HIS A 249 -12.18 -18.79 -5.74
CA HIS A 249 -12.59 -17.47 -5.27
C HIS A 249 -13.16 -17.43 -3.85
N ASP A 250 -13.24 -18.57 -3.14
CA ASP A 250 -14.00 -18.67 -1.89
C ASP A 250 -13.38 -17.82 -0.79
N HIS A 251 -12.09 -17.98 -0.52
CA HIS A 251 -11.42 -17.30 0.58
C HIS A 251 -11.45 -15.76 0.41
N GLY A 252 -11.14 -15.25 -0.77
CA GLY A 252 -11.19 -13.81 -1.03
C GLY A 252 -12.60 -13.24 -0.95
N THR A 253 -13.64 -14.01 -1.37
CA THR A 253 -15.04 -13.61 -1.20
C THR A 253 -15.39 -13.46 0.28
N MET A 254 -14.97 -14.42 1.12
CA MET A 254 -15.16 -14.35 2.56
C MET A 254 -14.45 -13.15 3.19
N CYS A 255 -13.19 -12.91 2.83
CA CYS A 255 -12.40 -11.77 3.31
C CYS A 255 -13.02 -10.43 2.86
N LEU A 256 -13.43 -10.30 1.60
CA LEU A 256 -14.09 -9.09 1.08
C LEU A 256 -15.40 -8.80 1.83
N SER A 257 -16.14 -9.83 2.28
CA SER A 257 -17.39 -9.62 3.02
C SER A 257 -17.20 -8.91 4.36
N LEU A 258 -16.05 -9.08 5.00
CA LEU A 258 -15.69 -8.40 6.26
C LEU A 258 -15.31 -6.94 6.07
N LEU A 259 -14.84 -6.57 4.87
CA LEU A 259 -14.52 -5.21 4.48
C LEU A 259 -15.75 -4.48 3.93
N ALA A 260 -16.32 -5.01 2.86
CA ALA A 260 -17.26 -4.34 1.96
C ALA A 260 -18.70 -4.81 2.10
N GLY A 261 -18.95 -5.87 2.86
CA GLY A 261 -20.29 -6.46 2.94
C GLY A 261 -21.36 -5.46 3.35
N GLN A 262 -22.49 -5.43 2.63
CA GLN A 262 -23.60 -4.53 2.92
C GLN A 262 -24.95 -5.26 2.77
N SER A 263 -25.28 -6.09 3.76
CA SER A 263 -26.57 -6.78 3.89
C SER A 263 -27.18 -6.47 5.25
N PRO A 264 -27.95 -5.35 5.38
CA PRO A 264 -28.53 -4.93 6.64
C PRO A 264 -29.36 -6.03 7.30
N GLY A 265 -29.14 -6.27 8.60
CA GLY A 265 -29.78 -7.35 9.36
C GLY A 265 -29.14 -8.74 9.20
N LYS A 266 -28.17 -8.88 8.29
CA LYS A 266 -27.42 -10.12 8.08
C LYS A 266 -25.93 -9.90 8.36
N LEU A 267 -25.24 -9.14 7.51
CA LEU A 267 -23.82 -8.86 7.60
C LEU A 267 -23.52 -7.44 7.14
N MET A 268 -22.75 -6.69 7.94
CA MET A 268 -22.13 -5.44 7.56
C MET A 268 -20.60 -5.56 7.68
N GLY A 269 -19.88 -5.11 6.67
CA GLY A 269 -18.42 -5.00 6.67
C GLY A 269 -17.95 -3.75 7.39
N ALA A 270 -16.67 -3.70 7.72
CA ALA A 270 -16.10 -2.58 8.48
C ALA A 270 -16.00 -1.29 7.67
N ALA A 271 -15.86 -1.35 6.33
CA ALA A 271 -15.70 -0.19 5.45
C ALA A 271 -16.60 -0.28 4.20
N PHE A 272 -17.88 -0.57 4.41
CA PHE A 272 -18.84 -0.80 3.31
C PHE A 272 -19.02 0.41 2.37
N GLY A 273 -18.60 1.61 2.76
CA GLY A 273 -18.64 2.84 1.94
C GLY A 273 -17.34 3.12 1.16
N ALA A 274 -16.30 2.30 1.33
CA ALA A 274 -15.01 2.48 0.65
C ALA A 274 -15.06 2.13 -0.84
N GLU A 275 -14.02 2.55 -1.57
CA GLU A 275 -13.76 2.14 -2.96
C GLU A 275 -12.84 0.93 -2.98
N TYR A 276 -13.09 -0.06 -3.85
CA TYR A 276 -12.37 -1.32 -3.84
C TYR A 276 -11.59 -1.60 -5.12
N ILE A 277 -10.35 -2.10 -4.96
CA ILE A 277 -9.51 -2.69 -5.99
C ILE A 277 -9.31 -4.16 -5.63
N LEU A 278 -9.63 -5.08 -6.53
CA LEU A 278 -9.55 -6.51 -6.28
C LEU A 278 -8.42 -7.13 -7.11
N ALA A 279 -7.51 -7.86 -6.45
CA ALA A 279 -6.42 -8.56 -7.10
C ALA A 279 -6.43 -10.05 -6.74
N LYS A 280 -6.58 -10.92 -7.73
CA LYS A 280 -6.42 -12.36 -7.56
C LYS A 280 -4.95 -12.71 -7.72
N THR A 281 -4.30 -13.08 -6.61
CA THR A 281 -2.84 -13.28 -6.51
C THR A 281 -2.46 -14.63 -5.92
N GLU A 282 -3.41 -15.47 -5.56
CA GLU A 282 -3.23 -16.75 -4.87
C GLU A 282 -3.93 -17.88 -5.61
N ASP A 283 -3.24 -18.98 -5.89
CA ASP A 283 -3.76 -20.18 -6.54
C ASP A 283 -3.90 -21.30 -5.51
N ILE A 284 -5.13 -21.69 -5.18
CA ILE A 284 -5.39 -22.73 -4.16
C ILE A 284 -5.00 -24.14 -4.58
N ALA A 285 -4.55 -24.35 -5.81
CA ALA A 285 -4.14 -25.67 -6.28
C ALA A 285 -2.82 -26.13 -5.64
N ASP A 286 -1.90 -25.21 -5.41
CA ASP A 286 -0.56 -25.51 -4.85
C ASP A 286 0.11 -24.21 -4.40
N GLU A 287 0.61 -24.17 -3.16
CA GLU A 287 1.38 -23.06 -2.61
C GLU A 287 2.69 -22.89 -3.36
N ARG A 288 2.81 -21.82 -4.13
CA ARG A 288 3.95 -21.62 -5.03
C ARG A 288 4.60 -20.25 -4.87
N PRO A 289 5.91 -20.16 -4.94
CA PRO A 289 6.62 -18.89 -4.82
C PRO A 289 6.25 -17.83 -5.88
N VAL A 290 5.55 -18.21 -6.96
CA VAL A 290 5.05 -17.26 -7.95
C VAL A 290 3.97 -16.34 -7.37
N GLU A 291 3.33 -16.74 -6.31
CA GLU A 291 2.29 -15.97 -5.62
C GLU A 291 2.86 -14.69 -5.00
N GLU A 292 4.09 -14.76 -4.46
CA GLU A 292 4.80 -13.53 -4.08
C GLU A 292 5.06 -12.60 -5.27
N ASP A 293 5.39 -13.16 -6.44
CA ASP A 293 5.59 -12.38 -7.67
C ASP A 293 4.29 -11.66 -8.07
N TRP A 294 3.14 -12.36 -8.01
CA TRP A 294 1.83 -11.80 -8.29
C TRP A 294 1.42 -10.74 -7.26
N TRP A 295 1.68 -11.02 -5.97
CA TRP A 295 1.45 -10.06 -4.90
C TRP A 295 2.23 -8.75 -5.11
N ILE A 296 3.52 -8.85 -5.48
CA ILE A 296 4.38 -7.69 -5.74
C ILE A 296 3.85 -6.89 -6.94
N ALA A 297 3.45 -7.58 -8.02
CA ALA A 297 2.86 -6.94 -9.19
C ALA A 297 1.51 -6.25 -8.85
N ALA A 298 0.68 -6.90 -8.03
CA ALA A 298 -0.58 -6.34 -7.54
C ALA A 298 -0.36 -5.08 -6.69
N ALA A 299 0.67 -5.07 -5.83
CA ALA A 299 1.01 -3.90 -5.01
C ALA A 299 1.44 -2.70 -5.86
N GLU A 300 2.25 -2.93 -6.90
CA GLU A 300 2.64 -1.89 -7.86
C GLU A 300 1.46 -1.36 -8.68
N TRP A 301 0.52 -2.24 -9.03
CA TRP A 301 -0.71 -1.89 -9.74
C TRP A 301 -1.67 -1.11 -8.85
N ALA A 302 -1.95 -1.58 -7.64
CA ALA A 302 -2.80 -0.90 -6.66
C ALA A 302 -2.27 0.49 -6.29
N ASP A 303 -0.94 0.64 -6.13
CA ASP A 303 -0.29 1.93 -5.93
C ASP A 303 -0.57 2.88 -7.10
N SER A 304 -0.48 2.42 -8.34
CA SER A 304 -0.73 3.25 -9.53
C SER A 304 -2.20 3.69 -9.65
N LEU A 305 -3.13 2.91 -9.11
CA LEU A 305 -4.56 3.19 -9.05
C LEU A 305 -4.97 4.02 -7.83
N GLY A 306 -4.05 4.41 -6.97
CA GLY A 306 -4.31 5.29 -5.83
C GLY A 306 -4.85 4.60 -4.59
N ALA A 307 -4.60 3.31 -4.39
CA ALA A 307 -4.92 2.61 -3.15
C ALA A 307 -4.30 3.33 -1.94
N GLN A 308 -5.04 3.45 -0.85
CA GLN A 308 -4.60 4.03 0.42
C GLN A 308 -4.37 2.95 1.47
N VAL A 309 -5.05 1.81 1.32
CA VAL A 309 -4.91 0.62 2.16
C VAL A 309 -4.73 -0.60 1.25
N ILE A 310 -3.83 -1.51 1.62
CA ILE A 310 -3.78 -2.88 1.10
C ILE A 310 -4.18 -3.80 2.24
N SER A 311 -5.20 -4.65 2.01
CA SER A 311 -5.59 -5.76 2.87
C SER A 311 -5.14 -7.06 2.22
N SER A 312 -4.23 -7.78 2.85
CA SER A 312 -3.70 -9.05 2.36
C SER A 312 -3.84 -10.13 3.43
N SER A 313 -4.68 -11.11 3.15
CA SER A 313 -4.88 -12.25 4.03
C SER A 313 -3.95 -13.42 3.71
N LEU A 314 -2.86 -13.14 3.02
CA LEU A 314 -1.87 -14.07 2.51
C LEU A 314 -0.57 -13.99 3.32
N CYS A 315 0.13 -15.11 3.47
CA CYS A 315 1.43 -15.14 4.13
C CYS A 315 2.22 -16.38 3.74
N TYR A 316 3.53 -16.22 3.58
CA TYR A 316 4.43 -17.22 3.01
C TYR A 316 5.53 -17.59 4.00
N SER A 317 5.68 -18.90 4.28
CA SER A 317 6.71 -19.46 5.17
C SER A 317 7.44 -20.67 4.58
N ASP A 318 6.84 -21.34 3.62
CA ASP A 318 7.23 -22.69 3.19
C ASP A 318 8.64 -22.79 2.59
N TRP A 319 9.12 -21.69 2.01
CA TRP A 319 10.47 -21.58 1.43
C TRP A 319 11.41 -20.68 2.23
N TYR A 320 10.98 -20.27 3.41
CA TYR A 320 11.78 -19.45 4.32
C TYR A 320 12.19 -20.24 5.56
N THR A 321 13.21 -19.76 6.22
CA THR A 321 13.56 -20.08 7.60
C THR A 321 13.11 -18.94 8.52
N TYR A 322 13.02 -19.20 9.81
CA TYR A 322 12.70 -18.11 10.75
C TYR A 322 13.72 -16.95 10.66
N ALA A 323 14.99 -17.25 10.34
CA ALA A 323 16.01 -16.21 10.17
C ALA A 323 15.73 -15.23 9.02
N ASP A 324 14.91 -15.63 8.05
CA ASP A 324 14.52 -14.79 6.92
C ASP A 324 13.37 -13.82 7.27
N MET A 325 12.73 -14.01 8.44
CA MET A 325 11.68 -13.11 8.96
C MET A 325 12.31 -11.90 9.67
N ASP A 326 13.18 -11.20 8.98
CA ASP A 326 14.01 -10.08 9.46
C ASP A 326 13.56 -8.71 8.90
N GLY A 327 12.47 -8.66 8.15
CA GLY A 327 11.96 -7.45 7.50
C GLY A 327 12.70 -7.05 6.22
N GLN A 328 13.72 -7.79 5.79
CA GLN A 328 14.58 -7.40 4.66
C GLN A 328 14.85 -8.52 3.66
N THR A 329 14.81 -9.77 4.11
CA THR A 329 15.22 -10.91 3.29
C THR A 329 14.16 -11.29 2.27
N ALA A 330 12.89 -11.34 2.62
CA ALA A 330 11.81 -11.71 1.70
C ALA A 330 11.52 -10.61 0.67
N PRO A 331 11.50 -10.90 -0.65
CA PRO A 331 11.18 -9.91 -1.68
C PRO A 331 9.80 -9.26 -1.50
N ILE A 332 8.81 -10.04 -1.11
CA ILE A 332 7.45 -9.57 -0.85
C ILE A 332 7.42 -8.58 0.33
N THR A 333 8.18 -8.82 1.38
CA THR A 333 8.32 -7.90 2.52
C THR A 333 8.91 -6.56 2.09
N ASN A 334 9.97 -6.58 1.26
CA ASN A 334 10.55 -5.37 0.71
C ASN A 334 9.55 -4.58 -0.17
N ALA A 335 8.68 -5.27 -0.90
CA ALA A 335 7.63 -4.63 -1.70
C ALA A 335 6.53 -4.04 -0.81
N ALA A 336 6.15 -4.71 0.28
CA ALA A 336 5.18 -4.22 1.26
C ALA A 336 5.67 -2.94 1.95
N ASP A 337 6.93 -2.92 2.41
CA ASP A 337 7.55 -1.72 2.98
C ASP A 337 7.71 -0.61 1.94
N ARG A 338 7.95 -0.96 0.68
CA ARG A 338 7.94 0.03 -0.41
C ARG A 338 6.56 0.64 -0.63
N ALA A 339 5.49 -0.14 -0.56
CA ALA A 339 4.12 0.36 -0.61
C ALA A 339 3.85 1.34 0.54
N ALA A 340 4.29 1.01 1.76
CA ALA A 340 4.17 1.87 2.93
C ALA A 340 4.97 3.18 2.77
N LEU A 341 6.19 3.12 2.25
CA LEU A 341 6.99 4.30 1.92
C LEU A 341 6.28 5.22 0.92
N ASN A 342 5.49 4.66 0.00
CA ASN A 342 4.67 5.41 -0.95
C ASN A 342 3.36 5.94 -0.32
N GLY A 343 3.11 5.71 0.97
CA GLY A 343 1.98 6.21 1.74
C GLY A 343 0.76 5.28 1.77
N ILE A 344 0.92 4.01 1.40
CA ILE A 344 -0.14 2.99 1.50
C ILE A 344 -0.04 2.30 2.86
N VAL A 345 -1.13 2.18 3.60
CA VAL A 345 -1.15 1.37 4.81
C VAL A 345 -1.31 -0.10 4.42
N VAL A 346 -0.28 -0.91 4.67
CA VAL A 346 -0.29 -2.35 4.38
C VAL A 346 -0.71 -3.10 5.63
N VAL A 347 -1.80 -3.85 5.53
CA VAL A 347 -2.41 -4.66 6.60
C VAL A 347 -2.34 -6.12 6.17
N ASN A 348 -1.63 -6.95 6.91
CA ASN A 348 -1.35 -8.33 6.54
C ASN A 348 -1.62 -9.31 7.68
N ALA A 349 -2.10 -10.51 7.34
CA ALA A 349 -2.32 -11.59 8.29
C ALA A 349 -0.99 -12.06 8.92
N ALA A 350 -1.03 -12.41 10.21
CA ALA A 350 0.15 -12.97 10.90
C ALA A 350 0.49 -14.40 10.45
N GLY A 351 -0.51 -15.13 9.93
CA GLY A 351 -0.45 -16.55 9.62
C GLY A 351 -1.17 -17.42 10.66
N ASN A 352 -1.42 -18.67 10.30
CA ASN A 352 -2.22 -19.63 11.08
C ASN A 352 -1.38 -20.79 11.65
N SER A 353 -0.07 -20.58 11.80
CA SER A 353 0.90 -21.60 12.22
C SER A 353 1.20 -21.60 13.73
N GLY A 354 0.45 -20.85 14.56
CA GLY A 354 0.74 -20.70 15.99
C GLY A 354 0.82 -21.99 16.79
N ALA A 355 0.09 -23.02 16.38
CA ALA A 355 0.14 -24.36 16.96
C ALA A 355 1.02 -25.35 16.17
N ALA A 356 1.57 -24.93 15.00
CA ALA A 356 2.43 -25.75 14.15
C ALA A 356 3.91 -25.57 14.52
N PRO A 357 4.83 -26.41 13.98
CA PRO A 357 6.28 -26.27 14.22
C PRO A 357 6.85 -24.90 13.83
N TRP A 358 6.34 -24.27 12.78
CA TRP A 358 6.74 -22.92 12.37
C TRP A 358 6.40 -21.85 13.44
N ARG A 359 5.20 -21.83 13.93
CA ARG A 359 4.56 -20.96 14.95
C ARG A 359 4.74 -19.44 14.80
N TYR A 360 5.71 -18.96 14.05
CA TYR A 360 6.04 -17.54 13.89
C TYR A 360 5.20 -16.87 12.81
N ILE A 361 5.24 -15.55 12.78
CA ILE A 361 4.72 -14.76 11.65
C ILE A 361 5.44 -15.18 10.36
N ALA A 362 4.82 -14.90 9.22
CA ALA A 362 5.35 -15.23 7.90
C ALA A 362 5.39 -13.98 7.00
N ALA A 363 6.19 -13.99 5.93
CA ALA A 363 6.30 -12.85 5.01
C ALA A 363 4.96 -12.60 4.28
N PRO A 364 4.56 -11.35 4.08
CA PRO A 364 5.23 -10.08 4.38
C PRO A 364 4.92 -9.48 5.77
N ALA A 365 4.31 -10.24 6.68
CA ALA A 365 3.92 -9.75 8.01
C ALA A 365 5.11 -9.35 8.89
N ASP A 366 6.33 -9.78 8.56
CA ASP A 366 7.58 -9.39 9.21
C ASP A 366 8.06 -7.98 8.85
N GLY A 367 7.46 -7.31 7.86
CA GLY A 367 7.84 -5.98 7.40
C GLY A 367 7.76 -4.90 8.50
N ASP A 368 8.66 -3.93 8.44
CA ASP A 368 8.75 -2.83 9.43
C ASP A 368 7.49 -1.98 9.46
N SER A 369 7.01 -1.61 8.28
CA SER A 369 5.87 -0.72 8.09
C SER A 369 4.55 -1.47 7.83
N VAL A 370 4.55 -2.81 7.96
CA VAL A 370 3.37 -3.66 7.80
C VAL A 370 2.62 -3.78 9.12
N ILE A 371 1.32 -3.50 9.11
CA ILE A 371 0.42 -3.76 10.23
C ILE A 371 0.04 -5.24 10.20
N THR A 372 0.58 -5.99 11.13
CA THR A 372 0.41 -7.45 11.21
C THR A 372 -0.73 -7.80 12.15
N LEU A 373 -1.72 -8.55 11.67
CA LEU A 373 -2.92 -8.92 12.42
C LEU A 373 -2.86 -10.33 12.98
N GLY A 374 -2.90 -10.43 14.31
CA GLY A 374 -3.17 -11.69 14.99
C GLY A 374 -4.66 -11.88 15.24
N SER A 375 -5.05 -13.12 15.59
CA SER A 375 -6.44 -13.55 15.79
C SER A 375 -6.78 -13.74 17.26
N VAL A 376 -7.95 -13.19 17.66
CA VAL A 376 -8.63 -13.50 18.92
C VAL A 376 -10.04 -14.03 18.67
N ASP A 377 -10.63 -14.64 19.70
CA ASP A 377 -12.05 -15.00 19.72
C ASP A 377 -12.94 -13.81 20.14
N SER A 378 -14.25 -14.04 20.23
CA SER A 378 -15.22 -13.02 20.65
C SER A 378 -15.03 -12.52 22.09
N LEU A 379 -14.27 -13.20 22.93
CA LEU A 379 -13.94 -12.81 24.30
C LEU A 379 -12.57 -12.10 24.40
N GLY A 380 -11.84 -12.00 23.29
CA GLY A 380 -10.50 -11.41 23.25
C GLY A 380 -9.38 -12.37 23.63
N VAL A 381 -9.65 -13.68 23.68
CA VAL A 381 -8.64 -14.71 23.93
C VAL A 381 -7.94 -15.04 22.60
N ARG A 382 -6.61 -15.08 22.61
CA ARG A 382 -5.82 -15.41 21.41
C ARG A 382 -6.19 -16.78 20.87
N SER A 383 -6.46 -16.84 19.58
CA SER A 383 -6.70 -18.10 18.89
C SER A 383 -5.42 -18.95 18.87
N SER A 384 -5.54 -20.25 19.14
CA SER A 384 -4.37 -21.15 19.22
C SER A 384 -3.57 -21.22 17.92
N PHE A 385 -4.24 -21.09 16.78
CA PHE A 385 -3.63 -21.08 15.46
C PHE A 385 -2.89 -19.78 15.11
N SER A 386 -3.23 -18.65 15.74
CA SER A 386 -2.62 -17.35 15.40
C SER A 386 -1.11 -17.41 15.53
N SER A 387 -0.40 -17.15 14.42
CA SER A 387 1.06 -17.03 14.44
C SER A 387 1.51 -15.91 15.37
N GLN A 388 2.73 -16.02 15.88
CA GLN A 388 3.28 -15.13 16.92
C GLN A 388 4.63 -14.56 16.51
N GLY A 389 5.02 -13.45 17.14
CA GLY A 389 6.36 -12.90 17.08
C GLY A 389 7.33 -13.55 18.09
N PRO A 390 8.44 -12.89 18.32
CA PRO A 390 8.90 -11.68 17.61
C PRO A 390 9.32 -11.99 16.16
N THR A 391 9.68 -10.96 15.40
CA THR A 391 10.49 -11.14 14.19
C THR A 391 11.87 -11.68 14.56
N TYR A 392 12.61 -12.20 13.60
CA TYR A 392 13.96 -12.73 13.86
C TYR A 392 14.92 -11.66 14.41
N ASP A 393 14.80 -10.43 13.94
CA ASP A 393 15.55 -9.26 14.43
C ASP A 393 14.99 -8.64 15.74
N GLY A 394 13.96 -9.27 16.35
CA GLY A 394 13.48 -8.98 17.70
C GLY A 394 12.36 -7.93 17.79
N ARG A 395 11.77 -7.49 16.66
CA ARG A 395 10.62 -6.55 16.68
C ARG A 395 9.36 -7.25 17.20
N THR A 396 8.55 -6.49 17.96
CA THR A 396 7.25 -6.97 18.45
C THR A 396 6.25 -7.12 17.29
N LYS A 397 5.78 -8.34 17.08
CA LYS A 397 4.69 -8.72 16.18
C LYS A 397 3.82 -9.80 16.89
N PRO A 398 2.54 -9.95 16.53
CA PRO A 398 1.78 -9.12 15.59
C PRO A 398 1.72 -7.66 16.04
N THR A 399 1.30 -6.74 15.17
CA THR A 399 1.13 -5.33 15.57
C THR A 399 -0.07 -5.21 16.52
N VAL A 400 -1.25 -5.67 16.08
CA VAL A 400 -2.47 -5.69 16.90
C VAL A 400 -3.27 -6.96 16.59
N MET A 401 -4.34 -7.17 17.37
CA MET A 401 -5.27 -8.28 17.25
C MET A 401 -6.65 -7.78 16.81
N ALA A 402 -7.39 -8.64 16.10
CA ALA A 402 -8.83 -8.48 15.89
C ALA A 402 -9.50 -9.86 15.94
N MET A 403 -10.83 -9.89 15.96
CA MET A 403 -11.56 -11.17 15.93
C MET A 403 -11.22 -11.90 14.63
N GLY A 404 -10.65 -13.09 14.75
CA GLY A 404 -10.34 -13.98 13.64
C GLY A 404 -10.85 -15.39 13.89
N GLN A 405 -11.59 -15.60 15.00
CA GLN A 405 -12.19 -16.88 15.33
C GLN A 405 -13.71 -16.78 15.33
N ALA A 406 -14.36 -17.66 14.54
CA ALA A 406 -15.80 -17.73 14.39
C ALA A 406 -16.45 -16.43 13.84
N ASN A 407 -15.76 -15.73 12.95
CA ASN A 407 -16.30 -14.57 12.25
C ASN A 407 -17.51 -14.94 11.40
N TYR A 408 -18.53 -14.10 11.38
CA TYR A 408 -19.65 -14.24 10.48
C TYR A 408 -19.32 -13.62 9.12
N ILE A 409 -19.38 -14.43 8.07
CA ILE A 409 -18.86 -14.14 6.72
C ILE A 409 -19.87 -14.57 5.65
N ALA A 410 -19.74 -14.01 4.44
CA ALA A 410 -20.46 -14.53 3.28
C ALA A 410 -19.95 -15.95 2.96
N ASP A 411 -20.88 -16.83 2.58
CA ASP A 411 -20.58 -18.20 2.16
C ASP A 411 -20.72 -18.30 0.64
N PRO A 412 -19.63 -18.52 -0.12
CA PRO A 412 -19.68 -18.63 -1.58
C PRO A 412 -20.50 -19.82 -2.11
N SER A 413 -20.95 -20.73 -1.24
CA SER A 413 -21.83 -21.83 -1.63
C SER A 413 -23.22 -21.40 -2.12
N GLY A 414 -23.60 -20.13 -1.90
CA GLY A 414 -24.88 -19.59 -2.35
C GLY A 414 -24.95 -18.06 -2.29
N ALA A 415 -25.67 -17.44 -3.22
CA ALA A 415 -25.76 -15.98 -3.38
C ALA A 415 -26.29 -15.21 -2.16
N SER A 416 -26.87 -15.88 -1.18
CA SER A 416 -27.37 -15.31 0.09
C SER A 416 -27.02 -16.19 1.29
N ALA A 417 -26.02 -17.06 1.14
CA ALA A 417 -25.54 -17.94 2.19
C ALA A 417 -24.52 -17.21 3.07
N TYR A 418 -24.51 -17.56 4.36
CA TYR A 418 -23.58 -17.03 5.34
C TYR A 418 -23.14 -18.15 6.28
N ARG A 419 -21.88 -18.11 6.69
CA ARG A 419 -21.31 -19.09 7.62
C ARG A 419 -20.38 -18.45 8.64
N ARG A 420 -19.83 -19.25 9.54
CA ARG A 420 -18.71 -18.83 10.39
C ARG A 420 -17.41 -19.38 9.83
N GLY A 421 -16.34 -18.60 9.99
CA GLY A 421 -14.99 -18.95 9.61
C GLY A 421 -13.96 -18.50 10.63
N SER A 422 -12.78 -19.11 10.62
CA SER A 422 -11.68 -18.81 11.53
C SER A 422 -10.36 -18.72 10.77
N GLY A 423 -9.52 -17.77 11.11
CA GLY A 423 -8.21 -17.50 10.52
C GLY A 423 -7.75 -16.08 10.84
N THR A 424 -6.45 -15.83 10.89
CA THR A 424 -5.92 -14.46 10.89
C THR A 424 -6.33 -13.71 9.62
N SER A 425 -6.65 -14.46 8.57
CA SER A 425 -7.24 -13.99 7.32
C SER A 425 -8.55 -13.19 7.52
N PHE A 426 -9.32 -13.47 8.58
CA PHE A 426 -10.56 -12.76 8.88
C PHE A 426 -10.36 -11.60 9.87
N ALA A 427 -9.30 -11.62 10.68
CA ALA A 427 -8.90 -10.48 11.50
C ALA A 427 -8.38 -9.32 10.63
N THR A 428 -7.66 -9.64 9.57
CA THR A 428 -6.99 -8.68 8.68
C THR A 428 -7.97 -7.72 7.99
N PRO A 429 -9.02 -8.17 7.27
CA PRO A 429 -9.97 -7.27 6.63
C PRO A 429 -10.79 -6.44 7.63
N LEU A 430 -11.09 -6.95 8.82
CA LEU A 430 -11.73 -6.14 9.86
C LEU A 430 -10.86 -4.95 10.27
N ALA A 431 -9.58 -5.18 10.49
CA ALA A 431 -8.63 -4.11 10.84
C ALA A 431 -8.37 -3.17 9.65
N ALA A 432 -8.24 -3.70 8.43
CA ALA A 432 -8.07 -2.88 7.23
C ALA A 432 -9.27 -1.96 7.00
N GLY A 433 -10.49 -2.45 7.28
CA GLY A 433 -11.70 -1.64 7.25
C GLY A 433 -11.71 -0.56 8.34
N ALA A 434 -11.37 -0.91 9.57
CA ALA A 434 -11.23 0.07 10.66
C ALA A 434 -10.21 1.18 10.28
N ILE A 435 -9.08 0.80 9.68
CA ILE A 435 -8.07 1.75 9.20
C ILE A 435 -8.61 2.63 8.07
N ALA A 436 -9.47 2.10 7.19
CA ALA A 436 -10.12 2.93 6.17
C ALA A 436 -11.00 4.02 6.81
N LEU A 437 -11.70 3.72 7.92
CA LEU A 437 -12.46 4.72 8.66
C LEU A 437 -11.54 5.78 9.31
N LEU A 438 -10.37 5.36 9.84
CA LEU A 438 -9.38 6.31 10.36
C LEU A 438 -8.88 7.26 9.27
N LEU A 439 -8.63 6.75 8.05
CA LEU A 439 -8.18 7.57 6.93
C LEU A 439 -9.31 8.45 6.35
N GLU A 440 -10.57 8.05 6.45
CA GLU A 440 -11.72 8.92 6.15
C GLU A 440 -11.79 10.09 7.14
N LYS A 441 -11.67 9.82 8.44
CA LYS A 441 -11.69 10.84 9.51
C LYS A 441 -10.43 11.71 9.46
N HIS A 442 -9.29 11.15 9.11
CA HIS A 442 -7.99 11.81 9.06
C HIS A 442 -7.30 11.67 7.70
N PRO A 443 -7.76 12.36 6.64
CA PRO A 443 -7.23 12.18 5.27
C PRO A 443 -5.74 12.53 5.11
N GLY A 444 -5.16 13.23 6.08
CA GLY A 444 -3.73 13.59 6.13
C GLY A 444 -2.82 12.53 6.75
N TRP A 445 -3.37 11.48 7.38
CA TRP A 445 -2.56 10.48 8.04
C TRP A 445 -1.77 9.63 7.03
N LEU A 446 -0.56 9.30 7.42
CA LEU A 446 0.36 8.40 6.73
C LEU A 446 0.47 7.07 7.50
N PRO A 447 1.04 6.01 6.91
CA PRO A 447 1.18 4.72 7.58
C PRO A 447 1.76 4.80 9.00
N GLY A 448 2.80 5.62 9.21
CA GLY A 448 3.39 5.83 10.53
C GLY A 448 2.41 6.41 11.56
N ASN A 449 1.51 7.32 11.15
CA ASN A 449 0.51 7.88 12.04
C ASN A 449 -0.54 6.85 12.44
N VAL A 450 -0.97 6.03 11.47
CA VAL A 450 -1.91 4.93 11.74
C VAL A 450 -1.30 3.92 12.70
N ILE A 451 -0.04 3.49 12.45
CA ILE A 451 0.67 2.53 13.32
C ILE A 451 0.80 3.11 14.74
N GLU A 452 1.23 4.38 14.87
CA GLU A 452 1.35 5.04 16.17
C GLU A 452 0.01 5.08 16.90
N ALA A 453 -1.06 5.52 16.24
CA ALA A 453 -2.38 5.62 16.85
C ALA A 453 -2.91 4.26 17.34
N ILE A 454 -2.88 3.22 16.49
CA ILE A 454 -3.41 1.90 16.85
C ILE A 454 -2.57 1.18 17.91
N THR A 455 -1.25 1.43 17.96
CA THR A 455 -0.38 0.84 18.98
C THR A 455 -0.48 1.58 20.31
N ALA A 456 -0.64 2.91 20.30
CA ALA A 456 -0.82 3.71 21.50
C ALA A 456 -2.17 3.48 22.21
N THR A 457 -3.20 3.05 21.48
CA THR A 457 -4.55 2.85 22.01
C THR A 457 -4.98 1.38 22.10
N GLY A 458 -4.18 0.46 21.60
CA GLY A 458 -4.45 -0.97 21.70
C GLY A 458 -4.60 -1.43 23.16
N THR A 459 -5.40 -2.46 23.40
CA THR A 459 -5.75 -2.91 24.77
C THR A 459 -4.56 -3.33 25.62
N ARG A 460 -3.38 -3.49 25.04
CA ARG A 460 -2.10 -3.77 25.73
C ARG A 460 -1.01 -2.74 25.45
N ALA A 461 -1.37 -1.53 25.07
CA ALA A 461 -0.43 -0.46 24.70
C ALA A 461 0.69 -0.25 25.74
N SER A 462 0.39 -0.39 27.03
CA SER A 462 1.37 -0.23 28.13
C SER A 462 2.26 -1.46 28.37
N ASN A 463 1.93 -2.62 27.82
CA ASN A 463 2.68 -3.87 28.01
C ASN A 463 2.52 -4.81 26.80
N PRO A 464 3.05 -4.42 25.62
CA PRO A 464 2.99 -5.24 24.41
C PRO A 464 3.85 -6.50 24.55
N ASP A 465 3.43 -7.57 23.88
CA ASP A 465 4.15 -8.84 23.87
C ASP A 465 4.12 -9.50 22.46
N SER A 466 4.87 -10.59 22.28
CA SER A 466 4.95 -11.30 21.03
C SER A 466 3.74 -12.20 20.70
N LEU A 467 2.76 -12.30 21.59
CA LEU A 467 1.55 -13.10 21.39
C LEU A 467 0.37 -12.24 20.95
N TYR A 468 0.22 -11.04 21.54
CA TYR A 468 -0.89 -10.12 21.32
C TYR A 468 -0.46 -8.80 20.66
N GLY A 469 0.84 -8.55 20.47
CA GLY A 469 1.31 -7.24 20.07
C GLY A 469 0.89 -6.17 21.08
N TRP A 470 0.38 -5.06 20.58
CA TRP A 470 -0.20 -3.99 21.43
C TRP A 470 -1.66 -4.26 21.83
N GLY A 471 -2.13 -5.51 21.66
CA GLY A 471 -3.47 -5.95 22.05
C GLY A 471 -4.51 -5.77 20.94
N ILE A 472 -5.79 -5.82 21.32
CA ILE A 472 -6.91 -5.69 20.39
C ILE A 472 -6.99 -4.24 19.91
N LEU A 473 -7.13 -4.07 18.59
CA LEU A 473 -7.35 -2.79 17.94
C LEU A 473 -8.56 -2.05 18.55
N GLN A 474 -8.39 -0.78 18.88
CA GLN A 474 -9.45 0.11 19.38
C GLN A 474 -9.58 1.28 18.42
N ALA A 475 -10.38 1.10 17.36
CA ALA A 475 -10.42 2.03 16.22
C ALA A 475 -10.97 3.41 16.61
N TYR A 476 -11.97 3.48 17.48
CA TYR A 476 -12.51 4.75 17.96
C TYR A 476 -11.47 5.50 18.78
N ASP A 477 -10.84 4.85 19.76
CA ASP A 477 -9.79 5.46 20.57
C ASP A 477 -8.60 5.90 19.70
N ALA A 478 -8.24 5.10 18.70
CA ALA A 478 -7.19 5.46 17.72
C ALA A 478 -7.59 6.70 16.90
N SER A 479 -8.88 6.86 16.58
CA SER A 479 -9.38 8.03 15.85
C SER A 479 -9.30 9.34 16.64
N GLU A 480 -9.32 9.25 17.96
CA GLU A 480 -9.20 10.39 18.86
C GLU A 480 -7.74 10.66 19.29
N TYR A 481 -6.82 9.74 18.94
CA TYR A 481 -5.41 9.87 19.25
C TYR A 481 -4.73 10.93 18.37
N ALA A 482 -3.87 11.75 18.96
CA ALA A 482 -3.05 12.72 18.23
C ALA A 482 -1.62 12.19 18.06
N PRO A 483 -1.28 11.61 16.90
CA PRO A 483 0.07 11.07 16.66
C PRO A 483 1.16 12.13 16.82
N SER A 484 2.26 11.79 17.48
CA SER A 484 3.34 12.71 17.84
C SER A 484 4.13 13.26 16.65
N GLY A 485 4.16 12.54 15.53
CA GLY A 485 4.76 13.01 14.27
C GLY A 485 3.90 14.02 13.51
N ILE A 486 2.61 14.07 13.86
CA ILE A 486 1.68 15.19 13.64
C ILE A 486 1.54 15.92 15.00
N ALA A 487 2.60 16.28 15.67
CA ALA A 487 2.56 17.54 16.39
C ALA A 487 2.13 18.51 15.32
N SER A 488 0.85 18.96 15.39
CA SER A 488 0.31 19.87 14.42
C SER A 488 1.45 20.74 13.85
N ARG A 489 2.26 20.21 12.91
CA ARG A 489 2.44 21.02 11.76
C ARG A 489 0.99 21.16 11.38
N ASP A 490 0.35 22.17 12.02
CA ASP A 490 -0.56 22.95 11.28
C ASP A 490 -0.03 22.85 9.87
N ILE A 491 -0.58 21.95 9.06
CA ILE A 491 -0.53 22.07 7.64
C ILE A 491 -1.57 23.17 7.35
N ARG A 492 -1.48 24.21 8.11
CA ARG A 492 -1.44 25.57 7.65
C ARG A 492 -0.04 25.64 7.06
N PRO A 493 0.09 25.56 5.73
CA PRO A 493 1.40 25.69 5.10
C PRO A 493 1.97 26.95 5.74
N SER A 494 3.10 26.82 6.43
CA SER A 494 3.83 27.97 6.96
C SER A 494 4.38 28.80 5.81
N GLY A 495 3.78 28.70 4.65
CA GLY A 495 4.05 29.37 3.40
C GLY A 495 2.75 29.86 2.77
N LEU A 496 2.88 30.73 1.79
CA LEU A 496 1.81 31.26 0.96
C LEU A 496 1.04 30.10 0.30
N MET A 497 -0.23 29.93 0.62
CA MET A 497 -1.12 29.04 -0.14
C MET A 497 -1.69 29.79 -1.33
N VAL A 498 -1.49 29.22 -2.51
CA VAL A 498 -1.98 29.79 -3.77
C VAL A 498 -2.87 28.77 -4.46
N TYR A 499 -4.10 29.18 -4.77
CA TYR A 499 -5.09 28.31 -5.41
C TYR A 499 -5.93 29.08 -6.43
N PRO A 500 -6.18 28.53 -7.63
CA PRO A 500 -5.59 27.31 -8.18
C PRO A 500 -4.13 27.51 -8.56
N ASN A 501 -3.34 26.45 -8.47
CA ASN A 501 -1.97 26.42 -8.99
C ASN A 501 -1.74 25.04 -9.64
N PRO A 502 -1.61 24.97 -10.96
CA PRO A 502 -1.47 26.07 -11.94
C PRO A 502 -2.71 26.96 -12.10
N CYS A 503 -2.50 28.21 -12.56
CA CYS A 503 -3.56 29.16 -12.82
C CYS A 503 -3.57 29.64 -14.29
N LEU A 504 -4.77 30.00 -14.78
CA LEU A 504 -4.97 30.52 -16.13
C LEU A 504 -5.06 32.05 -16.15
N SER A 505 -5.88 32.63 -15.30
CA SER A 505 -6.16 34.06 -15.29
C SER A 505 -6.09 34.70 -13.92
N SER A 506 -6.31 33.93 -12.86
CA SER A 506 -6.27 34.43 -11.47
C SER A 506 -5.95 33.32 -10.49
N PHE A 507 -5.48 33.70 -9.33
CA PHE A 507 -5.29 32.82 -8.19
C PHE A 507 -5.69 33.52 -6.88
N SER A 508 -6.06 32.73 -5.88
CA SER A 508 -6.33 33.22 -4.53
C SER A 508 -5.16 32.91 -3.61
N ILE A 509 -4.86 33.83 -2.72
CA ILE A 509 -3.85 33.66 -1.67
C ILE A 509 -4.57 33.57 -0.33
N ASN A 510 -4.31 32.53 0.45
CA ASN A 510 -4.79 32.42 1.81
C ASN A 510 -3.70 32.87 2.79
N LEU A 511 -3.99 33.92 3.53
CA LEU A 511 -3.09 34.58 4.49
C LEU A 511 -3.22 34.07 5.92
N SER A 512 -4.18 33.18 6.20
CA SER A 512 -4.47 32.73 7.58
C SER A 512 -3.30 32.03 8.28
N ALA A 513 -2.24 31.70 7.57
CA ALA A 513 -1.05 31.02 8.08
C ALA A 513 0.21 31.89 8.12
N THR A 514 0.18 33.16 7.69
CA THR A 514 1.38 33.97 7.62
C THR A 514 1.44 34.97 8.80
N ARG A 515 2.54 34.96 9.56
CA ARG A 515 2.88 36.02 10.52
C ARG A 515 3.48 37.26 9.83
N GLY A 516 3.66 37.23 8.50
CA GLY A 516 4.25 38.30 7.72
C GLY A 516 3.24 39.41 7.46
N ARG A 517 3.57 40.65 7.82
CA ARG A 517 2.87 41.86 7.38
C ARG A 517 3.71 42.55 6.31
N GLY A 518 3.17 42.65 5.11
CA GLY A 518 3.86 43.34 4.02
C GLY A 518 3.20 43.05 2.66
N PRO A 519 3.59 43.74 1.60
CA PRO A 519 3.06 43.52 0.28
C PRO A 519 3.49 42.17 -0.29
N LEU A 520 2.64 41.62 -1.16
CA LEU A 520 2.97 40.46 -1.97
C LEU A 520 3.93 40.90 -3.07
N LYS A 521 5.12 40.32 -3.10
CA LYS A 521 6.10 40.50 -4.16
C LYS A 521 6.05 39.35 -5.15
N ILE A 522 6.05 39.65 -6.43
CA ILE A 522 5.97 38.66 -7.52
C ILE A 522 7.25 38.80 -8.37
N TYR A 523 7.97 37.67 -8.49
CA TYR A 523 9.23 37.61 -9.23
C TYR A 523 9.12 36.64 -10.41
N ASP A 524 9.94 36.88 -11.46
CA ASP A 524 10.18 35.89 -12.52
C ASP A 524 11.21 34.82 -12.09
N VAL A 525 11.47 33.87 -12.98
CA VAL A 525 12.44 32.78 -12.75
C VAL A 525 13.89 33.26 -12.58
N SER A 526 14.20 34.47 -12.98
CA SER A 526 15.53 35.10 -12.81
C SER A 526 15.68 35.82 -11.47
N GLY A 527 14.61 35.92 -10.69
CA GLY A 527 14.56 36.67 -9.44
C GLY A 527 14.27 38.17 -9.63
N ARG A 528 13.89 38.61 -10.84
CA ARG A 528 13.50 39.99 -11.11
C ARG A 528 12.09 40.24 -10.59
N LEU A 529 11.91 41.32 -9.81
CA LEU A 529 10.59 41.75 -9.33
C LEU A 529 9.71 42.18 -10.51
N LEU A 530 8.55 41.57 -10.65
CA LEU A 530 7.55 41.83 -11.69
C LEU A 530 6.45 42.76 -11.19
N SER A 531 6.00 42.57 -9.94
CA SER A 531 4.90 43.33 -9.34
C SER A 531 4.97 43.30 -7.82
N GLU A 532 4.37 44.29 -7.18
CA GLU A 532 4.19 44.38 -5.74
C GLU A 532 2.72 44.78 -5.48
N LEU A 533 2.02 44.01 -4.66
CA LEU A 533 0.57 44.17 -4.42
C LEU A 533 0.30 44.26 -2.93
N ASP A 534 -0.49 45.24 -2.52
CA ASP A 534 -1.01 45.30 -1.16
C ASP A 534 -2.10 44.23 -0.97
N LEU A 535 -1.99 43.48 0.11
CA LEU A 535 -2.92 42.41 0.45
C LEU A 535 -4.01 42.91 1.40
N ALA A 536 -5.23 42.42 1.23
CA ALA A 536 -6.31 42.70 2.16
C ALA A 536 -5.94 42.18 3.59
N PRO A 537 -6.27 42.95 4.63
CA PRO A 537 -5.86 42.64 6.00
C PRO A 537 -6.46 41.34 6.57
N GLU A 538 -7.59 40.87 6.03
CA GLU A 538 -8.24 39.63 6.45
C GLU A 538 -8.90 38.91 5.25
N GLY A 539 -8.82 37.57 5.23
CA GLY A 539 -9.46 36.71 4.24
C GLY A 539 -8.60 36.37 3.02
N PRO A 540 -9.08 35.51 2.12
CA PRO A 540 -8.35 35.15 0.90
C PRO A 540 -8.32 36.35 -0.07
N THR A 541 -7.12 36.73 -0.52
CA THR A 541 -6.93 37.76 -1.53
C THR A 541 -6.88 37.13 -2.92
N GLN A 542 -7.79 37.54 -3.81
CA GLN A 542 -7.77 37.11 -5.21
C GLN A 542 -6.84 38.03 -6.02
N VAL A 543 -5.91 37.45 -6.77
CA VAL A 543 -4.99 38.15 -7.66
C VAL A 543 -5.38 37.86 -9.10
N ASP A 544 -5.81 38.89 -9.82
CA ASP A 544 -6.03 38.82 -11.27
C ASP A 544 -4.69 39.02 -11.99
N LEU A 545 -4.25 38.02 -12.74
CA LEU A 545 -2.98 38.04 -13.46
C LEU A 545 -2.93 39.07 -14.58
N ASN A 546 -4.08 39.41 -15.20
CA ASN A 546 -4.10 40.41 -16.26
C ASN A 546 -3.90 41.80 -15.69
N ALA A 547 -4.44 42.05 -14.49
CA ALA A 547 -4.28 43.33 -13.80
C ALA A 547 -2.90 43.45 -13.11
N ALA A 548 -2.47 42.35 -12.45
CA ALA A 548 -1.23 42.33 -11.66
C ALA A 548 0.06 42.22 -12.54
N LEU A 549 -0.05 41.52 -13.67
CA LEU A 549 1.08 41.17 -14.54
C LEU A 549 0.70 41.30 -16.03
N PRO A 550 0.39 42.48 -16.53
CA PRO A 550 -0.02 42.65 -17.91
C PRO A 550 1.12 42.23 -18.87
N GLY A 551 0.81 41.30 -19.80
CA GLY A 551 1.73 40.80 -20.80
C GLY A 551 2.76 39.75 -20.35
N VAL A 552 2.63 39.21 -19.13
CA VAL A 552 3.47 38.08 -18.70
C VAL A 552 3.14 36.83 -19.51
N ALA A 553 4.17 36.21 -20.09
CA ALA A 553 4.07 34.94 -20.82
C ALA A 553 3.78 33.76 -19.89
N PRO A 554 3.21 32.64 -20.43
CA PRO A 554 3.12 31.40 -19.69
C PRO A 554 4.44 30.99 -19.07
N GLY A 555 4.45 30.56 -17.81
CA GLY A 555 5.69 30.21 -17.13
C GLY A 555 5.55 30.19 -15.62
N ILE A 556 6.68 30.22 -14.95
CA ILE A 556 6.77 30.16 -13.50
C ILE A 556 7.00 31.56 -12.94
N ILE A 557 6.23 31.92 -11.91
CA ILE A 557 6.48 33.06 -11.05
C ILE A 557 6.71 32.62 -9.61
N PHE A 558 7.43 33.43 -8.86
CA PHE A 558 7.64 33.24 -7.42
C PHE A 558 6.92 34.35 -6.66
N LEU A 559 6.23 33.95 -5.61
CA LEU A 559 5.51 34.87 -4.72
C LEU A 559 6.22 34.91 -3.37
N GLU A 560 6.37 36.09 -2.82
CA GLU A 560 6.98 36.30 -1.51
C GLU A 560 6.18 37.32 -0.71
N ILE A 561 5.96 37.05 0.57
CA ILE A 561 5.53 38.04 1.56
C ILE A 561 6.63 38.09 2.62
N PRO A 562 7.11 39.27 3.04
CA PRO A 562 8.15 39.39 4.04
C PRO A 562 7.83 38.60 5.31
N GLY A 563 8.74 37.71 5.72
CA GLY A 563 8.58 36.85 6.90
C GLY A 563 7.75 35.57 6.68
N SER A 564 7.34 35.29 5.45
CA SER A 564 6.75 34.01 5.05
C SER A 564 7.68 33.17 4.17
N ARG A 565 7.44 31.86 4.07
CA ARG A 565 8.05 31.07 2.99
C ARG A 565 7.34 31.40 1.68
N GLY A 566 8.10 31.77 0.66
CA GLY A 566 7.58 32.09 -0.67
C GLY A 566 6.83 30.90 -1.31
N ALA A 567 5.91 31.20 -2.22
CA ALA A 567 5.21 30.22 -3.03
C ALA A 567 5.63 30.33 -4.50
N LYS A 568 5.56 29.20 -5.21
CA LYS A 568 5.78 29.11 -6.65
C LYS A 568 4.45 28.91 -7.34
N VAL A 569 4.18 29.66 -8.40
CA VAL A 569 2.95 29.59 -9.19
C VAL A 569 3.29 29.32 -10.65
N LEU A 570 2.59 28.39 -11.26
CA LEU A 570 2.68 28.12 -12.70
C LEU A 570 1.52 28.80 -13.42
N ILE A 571 1.84 29.66 -14.38
CA ILE A 571 0.87 30.34 -15.25
C ILE A 571 0.74 29.53 -16.55
N LEU A 572 -0.50 29.14 -16.87
CA LEU A 572 -0.86 28.41 -18.10
C LEU A 572 -1.69 29.34 -19.00
N ARG A 573 -1.15 30.31 -19.66
CA ARG A 573 -1.88 31.12 -20.66
C ARG A 573 -1.80 30.52 -22.04
#